data_5e3f3b21ac49ecac50abf4929a992b17
#
_entry.id   5e3f3b21ac49ecac50abf4929a992b17
#
_cell.length_a   1.000
_cell.length_b   1.000
_cell.length_c   1.000
_cell.angle_alpha   90.00
_cell.angle_beta   90.00
_cell.angle_gamma   90.00
#
_symmetry.space_group_name_H-M   'P 1'
#
loop_
_entity.id
_entity.type
_entity.pdbx_description
1 polymer ?
#
loop_
_entity_poly.entity_id
_entity_poly.type
_entity_poly.pdbx_seq_one_letter_code
_entity_poly.pdbx_strand_id
1 'polypeptide(L)'
;SYTPYQTEVSQGRLEALMNFQTAVCDLTGMPLANCSLLDEATAAAEAVSMMYALRPRDMQKSGANVVFVDESIFPQTLAVMTTRAIPQGIQIRTGKYSELELTPDIFACILQYPNASGNAEDYRAFVEKAHAANCKVAVAADILSLALLTPPGEWGADIAVSYTHLRAHETSAHL
;
A
#
# COMPACT_ATOMS: atom_id res chain seq x y z
N SER A 1 -12.09 -25.17 -0.30
CA SER A 1 -10.80 -24.69 0.15
C SER A 1 -10.64 -24.90 1.65
N TYR A 2 -9.51 -25.39 2.06
CA TYR A 2 -9.22 -25.74 3.45
C TYR A 2 -8.44 -24.60 4.11
N THR A 3 -8.88 -24.15 5.27
CA THR A 3 -8.11 -23.19 6.07
C THR A 3 -7.02 -23.95 6.85
N PRO A 4 -5.78 -23.44 6.95
CA PRO A 4 -4.66 -24.19 7.53
C PRO A 4 -4.64 -24.13 9.06
N TYR A 5 -5.72 -24.54 9.72
CA TYR A 5 -5.79 -24.59 11.19
C TYR A 5 -5.11 -25.82 11.79
N GLN A 6 -4.99 -26.89 10.99
CA GLN A 6 -4.36 -28.12 11.43
C GLN A 6 -3.07 -28.30 10.62
N THR A 7 -1.93 -28.18 11.28
CA THR A 7 -0.61 -28.25 10.63
C THR A 7 -0.35 -29.59 9.96
N GLU A 8 -0.82 -30.69 10.53
CA GLU A 8 -0.63 -32.04 9.98
C GLU A 8 -1.29 -32.24 8.63
N VAL A 9 -2.44 -31.59 8.42
CA VAL A 9 -3.22 -31.69 7.16
C VAL A 9 -2.88 -30.55 6.21
N SER A 10 -2.17 -29.53 6.67
CA SER A 10 -1.99 -28.24 5.96
C SER A 10 -0.54 -27.92 5.66
N GLN A 11 0.40 -28.86 5.83
CA GLN A 11 1.84 -28.63 5.64
C GLN A 11 2.17 -27.99 4.30
N GLY A 12 1.69 -28.56 3.20
CA GLY A 12 1.93 -28.00 1.87
C GLY A 12 1.30 -26.63 1.64
N ARG A 13 0.20 -26.30 2.33
CA ARG A 13 -0.42 -24.97 2.27
C ARG A 13 0.36 -23.93 3.05
N LEU A 14 0.89 -24.30 4.22
CA LEU A 14 1.75 -23.42 5.00
C LEU A 14 3.04 -23.11 4.24
N GLU A 15 3.64 -24.10 3.62
CA GLU A 15 4.79 -23.90 2.73
C GLU A 15 4.43 -22.97 1.56
N ALA A 16 3.29 -23.18 0.90
CA ALA A 16 2.83 -22.30 -0.17
C ALA A 16 2.60 -20.86 0.30
N LEU A 17 2.07 -20.64 1.51
CA LEU A 17 1.91 -19.31 2.10
C LEU A 17 3.26 -18.65 2.39
N MET A 18 4.23 -19.40 2.90
CA MET A 18 5.58 -18.89 3.13
C MET A 18 6.27 -18.52 1.82
N ASN A 19 6.16 -19.36 0.80
CA ASN A 19 6.70 -19.10 -0.53
C ASN A 19 6.03 -17.86 -1.15
N PHE A 20 4.72 -17.69 -0.97
CA PHE A 20 4.00 -16.50 -1.41
C PHE A 20 4.53 -15.23 -0.72
N GLN A 21 4.68 -15.25 0.60
CA GLN A 21 5.23 -14.11 1.35
C GLN A 21 6.65 -13.76 0.88
N THR A 22 7.50 -14.76 0.65
CA THR A 22 8.85 -14.55 0.12
C THR A 22 8.81 -13.91 -1.26
N ALA A 23 8.00 -14.44 -2.16
CA ALA A 23 7.86 -13.89 -3.52
C ALA A 23 7.36 -12.43 -3.50
N VAL A 24 6.40 -12.11 -2.62
CA VAL A 24 5.92 -10.73 -2.46
C VAL A 24 7.01 -9.81 -1.92
N CYS A 25 7.79 -10.27 -0.94
CA CYS A 25 8.94 -9.51 -0.43
C CYS A 25 9.97 -9.23 -1.55
N ASP A 26 10.31 -10.24 -2.32
CA ASP A 26 11.29 -10.12 -3.40
C ASP A 26 10.82 -9.15 -4.50
N LEU A 27 9.55 -9.26 -4.92
CA LEU A 27 9.00 -8.40 -5.96
C LEU A 27 8.81 -6.95 -5.51
N THR A 28 8.45 -6.73 -4.25
CA THR A 28 8.19 -5.38 -3.72
C THR A 28 9.43 -4.71 -3.15
N GLY A 29 10.51 -5.47 -2.89
CA GLY A 29 11.69 -4.98 -2.18
C GLY A 29 11.43 -4.72 -0.69
N MET A 30 10.33 -5.25 -0.12
CA MET A 30 9.98 -5.06 1.28
C MET A 30 10.57 -6.19 2.14
N PRO A 31 11.00 -5.89 3.38
CA PRO A 31 11.59 -6.90 4.26
C PRO A 31 10.60 -7.88 4.84
N LEU A 32 9.32 -7.54 4.85
CA LEU A 32 8.24 -8.34 5.44
C LEU A 32 6.98 -8.26 4.58
N ALA A 33 6.25 -9.36 4.50
CA ALA A 33 4.91 -9.41 3.92
C ALA A 33 3.94 -10.08 4.89
N ASN A 34 2.68 -9.65 4.88
CA ASN A 34 1.61 -10.41 5.53
C ASN A 34 1.12 -11.56 4.61
N CYS A 35 0.17 -12.37 5.10
CA CYS A 35 -0.36 -13.46 4.28
C CYS A 35 -1.16 -12.96 3.08
N SER A 36 -2.19 -12.20 3.30
CA SER A 36 -2.96 -11.43 2.31
C SER A 36 -4.13 -10.73 2.98
N LEU A 37 -4.66 -9.72 2.30
CA LEU A 37 -5.92 -9.05 2.63
C LEU A 37 -6.95 -9.36 1.55
N LEU A 38 -8.13 -8.75 1.63
CA LEU A 38 -9.22 -9.04 0.70
C LEU A 38 -8.89 -8.60 -0.72
N ASP A 39 -8.44 -7.35 -0.87
CA ASP A 39 -8.10 -6.71 -2.14
C ASP A 39 -7.12 -5.54 -1.93
N GLU A 40 -6.65 -4.92 -3.01
CA GLU A 40 -5.75 -3.76 -2.97
C GLU A 40 -6.35 -2.57 -2.23
N ALA A 41 -7.63 -2.26 -2.48
CA ALA A 41 -8.28 -1.13 -1.86
C ALA A 41 -8.39 -1.29 -0.34
N THR A 42 -8.72 -2.51 0.12
CA THR A 42 -8.69 -2.87 1.54
C THR A 42 -7.28 -2.79 2.11
N ALA A 43 -6.29 -3.30 1.38
CA ALA A 43 -4.90 -3.25 1.80
C ALA A 43 -4.39 -1.80 1.92
N ALA A 44 -4.76 -0.92 0.98
CA ALA A 44 -4.44 0.50 1.06
C ALA A 44 -5.09 1.18 2.28
N ALA A 45 -6.34 0.86 2.57
CA ALA A 45 -7.04 1.38 3.75
C ALA A 45 -6.42 0.87 5.06
N GLU A 46 -5.97 -0.39 5.12
CA GLU A 46 -5.22 -0.93 6.27
C GLU A 46 -3.85 -0.24 6.42
N ALA A 47 -3.14 0.02 5.32
CA ALA A 47 -1.89 0.77 5.35
C ALA A 47 -2.08 2.17 5.93
N VAL A 48 -3.15 2.88 5.56
CA VAL A 48 -3.51 4.18 6.15
C VAL A 48 -3.73 4.06 7.65
N SER A 49 -4.52 3.08 8.09
CA SER A 49 -4.79 2.85 9.51
C SER A 49 -3.53 2.52 10.29
N MET A 50 -2.64 1.69 9.73
CA MET A 50 -1.37 1.33 10.34
C MET A 50 -0.45 2.54 10.46
N MET A 51 -0.28 3.33 9.41
CA MET A 51 0.54 4.54 9.44
C MET A 51 -0.02 5.57 10.44
N TYR A 52 -1.35 5.68 10.54
CA TYR A 52 -2.02 6.54 11.52
C TYR A 52 -1.71 6.11 12.96
N ALA A 53 -1.77 4.82 13.25
CA ALA A 53 -1.46 4.28 14.58
C ALA A 53 0.03 4.43 14.95
N LEU A 54 0.92 4.29 13.96
CA LEU A 54 2.38 4.35 14.14
C LEU A 54 2.97 5.76 14.02
N ARG A 55 2.15 6.81 13.96
CA ARG A 55 2.64 8.19 13.89
C ARG A 55 3.63 8.50 15.03
N PRO A 56 4.68 9.29 14.76
CA PRO A 56 5.54 9.82 15.82
C PRO A 56 4.75 10.52 16.91
N ARG A 57 5.25 10.48 18.14
CA ARG A 57 4.57 11.08 19.30
C ARG A 57 4.24 12.56 19.11
N ASP A 58 5.08 13.30 18.41
CA ASP A 58 4.86 14.72 18.15
C ASP A 58 3.67 14.93 17.20
N MET A 59 3.54 14.09 16.15
CA MET A 59 2.37 14.09 15.27
C MET A 59 1.09 13.68 15.99
N GLN A 60 1.18 12.73 16.93
CA GLN A 60 0.04 12.34 17.75
C GLN A 60 -0.42 13.48 18.65
N LYS A 61 0.50 14.20 19.28
CA LYS A 61 0.20 15.35 20.15
C LYS A 61 -0.35 16.55 19.39
N SER A 62 0.16 16.81 18.18
CA SER A 62 -0.34 17.89 17.32
C SER A 62 -1.67 17.57 16.65
N GLY A 63 -2.13 16.30 16.75
CA GLY A 63 -3.37 15.86 16.11
C GLY A 63 -3.28 15.71 14.60
N ALA A 64 -2.07 15.48 14.04
CA ALA A 64 -1.89 15.24 12.62
C ALA A 64 -2.76 14.04 12.16
N ASN A 65 -3.74 14.29 11.31
CA ASN A 65 -4.74 13.32 10.89
C ASN A 65 -5.03 13.34 9.39
N VAL A 66 -4.20 14.02 8.62
CA VAL A 66 -4.37 14.11 7.16
C VAL A 66 -3.48 13.08 6.49
N VAL A 67 -4.07 12.27 5.60
CA VAL A 67 -3.36 11.46 4.62
C VAL A 67 -3.51 12.09 3.24
N PHE A 68 -2.40 12.32 2.58
CA PHE A 68 -2.39 12.74 1.19
C PHE A 68 -2.50 11.53 0.27
N VAL A 69 -3.34 11.63 -0.74
CA VAL A 69 -3.53 10.58 -1.76
C VAL A 69 -3.34 11.22 -3.12
N ASP A 70 -2.41 10.68 -3.90
CA ASP A 70 -2.19 11.19 -5.26
C ASP A 70 -3.45 10.99 -6.12
N GLU A 71 -3.79 12.00 -6.94
CA GLU A 71 -5.01 11.98 -7.75
C GLU A 71 -5.02 10.90 -8.82
N SER A 72 -3.86 10.34 -9.15
CA SER A 72 -3.71 9.27 -10.13
C SER A 72 -3.96 7.86 -9.55
N ILE A 73 -4.43 7.77 -8.30
CA ILE A 73 -4.86 6.50 -7.70
C ILE A 73 -6.14 5.98 -8.35
N PHE A 74 -6.38 4.68 -8.28
CA PHE A 74 -7.63 4.11 -8.76
C PHE A 74 -8.83 4.60 -7.94
N PRO A 75 -9.94 5.03 -8.60
CA PRO A 75 -11.11 5.59 -7.91
C PRO A 75 -11.71 4.66 -6.87
N GLN A 76 -11.75 3.35 -7.13
CA GLN A 76 -12.25 2.35 -6.19
C GLN A 76 -11.40 2.27 -4.93
N THR A 77 -10.07 2.38 -5.06
CA THR A 77 -9.14 2.39 -3.93
C THR A 77 -9.36 3.62 -3.06
N LEU A 78 -9.51 4.79 -3.68
CA LEU A 78 -9.83 6.03 -2.98
C LEU A 78 -11.16 5.95 -2.23
N ALA A 79 -12.20 5.36 -2.84
CA ALA A 79 -13.52 5.22 -2.22
C ALA A 79 -13.48 4.35 -0.96
N VAL A 80 -12.79 3.22 -1.00
CA VAL A 80 -12.63 2.33 0.18
C VAL A 80 -11.81 3.00 1.27
N MET A 81 -10.68 3.63 0.93
CA MET A 81 -9.87 4.37 1.90
C MET A 81 -10.69 5.47 2.58
N THR A 82 -11.48 6.23 1.82
CA THR A 82 -12.34 7.29 2.35
C THR A 82 -13.37 6.74 3.34
N THR A 83 -14.05 5.65 2.96
CA THR A 83 -15.05 5.01 3.82
C THR A 83 -14.46 4.55 5.15
N ARG A 84 -13.23 4.00 5.12
CA ARG A 84 -12.57 3.48 6.32
C ARG A 84 -11.84 4.55 7.13
N ALA A 85 -11.49 5.67 6.54
CA ALA A 85 -10.83 6.79 7.20
C ALA A 85 -11.79 7.60 8.09
N ILE A 86 -13.04 7.79 7.65
CA ILE A 86 -14.06 8.61 8.35
C ILE A 86 -14.24 8.21 9.81
N PRO A 87 -14.52 6.95 10.17
CA PRO A 87 -14.75 6.58 11.57
C PRO A 87 -13.49 6.70 12.45
N GLN A 88 -12.31 6.79 11.85
CA GLN A 88 -11.05 6.99 12.55
C GLN A 88 -10.67 8.47 12.73
N GLY A 89 -11.48 9.39 12.18
CA GLY A 89 -11.19 10.82 12.19
C GLY A 89 -10.02 11.22 11.26
N ILE A 90 -9.67 10.35 10.30
CA ILE A 90 -8.64 10.61 9.31
C ILE A 90 -9.26 11.40 8.15
N GLN A 91 -8.59 12.47 7.75
CA GLN A 91 -8.97 13.28 6.60
C GLN A 91 -8.15 12.88 5.37
N ILE A 92 -8.81 12.68 4.24
CA ILE A 92 -8.15 12.43 2.97
C ILE A 92 -8.05 13.74 2.19
N ARG A 93 -6.83 14.07 1.76
CA ARG A 93 -6.54 15.18 0.86
C ARG A 93 -6.00 14.62 -0.44
N THR A 94 -6.65 14.94 -1.56
CA THR A 94 -6.22 14.50 -2.89
C THR A 94 -5.58 15.64 -3.67
N GLY A 95 -4.65 15.31 -4.55
CA GLY A 95 -3.98 16.26 -5.45
C GLY A 95 -2.81 15.62 -6.17
N LYS A 96 -2.05 16.42 -6.88
CA LYS A 96 -0.83 15.95 -7.54
C LYS A 96 0.33 15.89 -6.55
N TYR A 97 1.02 14.76 -6.49
CA TYR A 97 2.19 14.59 -5.63
C TYR A 97 3.29 15.61 -5.94
N SER A 98 3.44 16.02 -7.20
CA SER A 98 4.46 16.99 -7.64
C SER A 98 4.22 18.41 -7.12
N GLU A 99 2.96 18.75 -6.80
CA GLU A 99 2.55 20.07 -6.32
C GLU A 99 2.33 20.08 -4.80
N LEU A 100 2.53 18.93 -4.13
CA LEU A 100 2.24 18.80 -2.70
C LEU A 100 3.21 19.63 -1.83
N GLU A 101 2.64 20.49 -1.01
CA GLU A 101 3.29 21.06 0.14
C GLU A 101 3.02 20.20 1.37
N LEU A 102 4.08 19.65 1.94
CA LEU A 102 4.01 18.79 3.13
C LEU A 102 3.81 19.65 4.37
N THR A 103 2.57 19.79 4.79
CA THR A 103 2.19 20.50 6.01
C THR A 103 2.24 19.56 7.22
N PRO A 104 2.46 20.06 8.46
CA PRO A 104 2.63 19.24 9.66
C PRO A 104 1.44 18.38 10.05
N ASP A 105 0.26 18.61 9.47
CA ASP A 105 -0.95 17.82 9.65
C ASP A 105 -0.98 16.56 8.80
N ILE A 106 -0.11 16.45 7.77
CA ILE A 106 0.01 15.27 6.90
C ILE A 106 0.93 14.23 7.55
N PHE A 107 0.39 13.09 7.89
CA PHE A 107 1.18 12.00 8.49
C PHE A 107 1.65 10.95 7.49
N ALA A 108 0.97 10.83 6.35
CA ALA A 108 1.27 9.82 5.33
C ALA A 108 0.86 10.27 3.94
N CYS A 109 1.49 9.67 2.93
CA CYS A 109 1.18 9.82 1.52
C CYS A 109 0.90 8.46 0.89
N ILE A 110 -0.06 8.41 -0.03
CA ILE A 110 -0.40 7.21 -0.82
C ILE A 110 -0.17 7.52 -2.30
N LEU A 111 0.57 6.65 -2.96
CA LEU A 111 0.88 6.73 -4.39
C LEU A 111 0.39 5.46 -5.10
N GLN A 112 0.15 5.55 -6.42
CA GLN A 112 -0.16 4.41 -7.28
C GLN A 112 1.01 4.15 -8.25
N TYR A 113 1.42 2.89 -8.40
CA TYR A 113 2.57 2.51 -9.24
C TYR A 113 2.35 1.19 -9.99
N PRO A 114 2.27 1.18 -11.32
CA PRO A 114 2.05 2.36 -12.17
C PRO A 114 0.77 3.11 -11.80
N ASN A 115 0.68 4.38 -12.20
CA ASN A 115 -0.49 5.20 -11.92
C ASN A 115 -1.71 4.79 -12.77
N ALA A 116 -2.89 5.37 -12.51
CA ALA A 116 -4.12 5.02 -13.23
C ALA A 116 -4.08 5.29 -14.74
N SER A 117 -3.14 6.12 -15.20
CA SER A 117 -2.89 6.35 -16.64
C SER A 117 -1.86 5.39 -17.24
N GLY A 118 -1.33 4.45 -16.46
CA GLY A 118 -0.32 3.48 -16.88
C GLY A 118 1.12 4.00 -16.87
N ASN A 119 1.36 5.20 -16.33
CA ASN A 119 2.71 5.74 -16.24
C ASN A 119 3.44 5.22 -14.99
N ALA A 120 4.70 4.82 -15.16
CA ALA A 120 5.62 4.51 -14.07
C ALA A 120 6.45 5.77 -13.75
N GLU A 121 6.06 6.47 -12.71
CA GLU A 121 6.73 7.69 -12.28
C GLU A 121 7.95 7.36 -11.38
N ASP A 122 8.97 8.22 -11.38
CA ASP A 122 10.07 8.12 -10.43
C ASP A 122 9.74 8.90 -9.15
N TYR A 123 9.36 8.18 -8.12
CA TYR A 123 8.95 8.78 -6.83
C TYR A 123 10.09 8.98 -5.83
N ARG A 124 11.35 8.67 -6.16
CA ARG A 124 12.48 8.72 -5.20
C ARG A 124 12.61 10.08 -4.52
N ALA A 125 12.66 11.15 -5.30
CA ALA A 125 12.78 12.51 -4.76
C ALA A 125 11.57 12.91 -3.90
N PHE A 126 10.39 12.44 -4.25
CA PHE A 126 9.18 12.68 -3.45
C PHE A 126 9.24 11.92 -2.12
N VAL A 127 9.66 10.66 -2.11
CA VAL A 127 9.80 9.86 -0.89
C VAL A 127 10.83 10.47 0.05
N GLU A 128 11.97 10.90 -0.45
CA GLU A 128 12.98 11.60 0.35
C GLU A 128 12.42 12.89 0.98
N LYS A 129 11.68 13.68 0.21
CA LYS A 129 11.00 14.89 0.71
C LYS A 129 9.96 14.55 1.78
N ALA A 130 9.16 13.50 1.59
CA ALA A 130 8.18 13.04 2.56
C ALA A 130 8.83 12.58 3.86
N HIS A 131 9.88 11.78 3.79
CA HIS A 131 10.62 11.31 4.95
C HIS A 131 11.30 12.46 5.72
N ALA A 132 11.82 13.47 5.03
CA ALA A 132 12.37 14.67 5.67
C ALA A 132 11.32 15.44 6.49
N ALA A 133 10.04 15.31 6.12
CA ALA A 133 8.90 15.86 6.87
C ALA A 133 8.30 14.88 7.88
N ASN A 134 8.96 13.75 8.17
CA ASN A 134 8.44 12.65 9.00
C ASN A 134 7.15 12.01 8.48
N CYS A 135 6.86 12.15 7.20
CA CYS A 135 5.69 11.61 6.55
C CYS A 135 6.00 10.24 5.95
N LYS A 136 5.17 9.23 6.23
CA LYS A 136 5.31 7.89 5.69
C LYS A 136 4.72 7.80 4.29
N VAL A 137 5.28 6.91 3.45
CA VAL A 137 4.80 6.70 2.08
C VAL A 137 4.39 5.26 1.87
N ALA A 138 3.13 5.06 1.49
CA ALA A 138 2.63 3.78 1.02
C ALA A 138 2.33 3.84 -0.48
N VAL A 139 2.56 2.72 -1.14
CA VAL A 139 2.42 2.59 -2.59
C VAL A 139 1.47 1.46 -2.91
N ALA A 140 0.42 1.77 -3.65
CA ALA A 140 -0.42 0.77 -4.29
C ALA A 140 0.26 0.38 -5.61
N ALA A 141 0.76 -0.84 -5.69
CA ALA A 141 1.58 -1.30 -6.81
C ALA A 141 0.94 -2.50 -7.52
N ASP A 142 0.96 -2.49 -8.84
CA ASP A 142 0.67 -3.70 -9.61
C ASP A 142 1.86 -4.66 -9.52
N ILE A 143 1.67 -5.78 -8.84
CA ILE A 143 2.77 -6.73 -8.58
C ILE A 143 3.33 -7.35 -9.87
N LEU A 144 2.53 -7.50 -10.92
CA LEU A 144 3.01 -8.01 -12.20
C LEU A 144 3.98 -7.02 -12.84
N SER A 145 3.71 -5.74 -12.73
CA SER A 145 4.59 -4.70 -13.26
C SER A 145 5.96 -4.68 -12.55
N LEU A 146 6.01 -5.09 -11.28
CA LEU A 146 7.25 -5.14 -10.49
C LEU A 146 8.25 -6.21 -10.96
N ALA A 147 7.82 -7.14 -11.83
CA ALA A 147 8.75 -8.03 -12.53
C ALA A 147 9.67 -7.29 -13.52
N LEU A 148 9.29 -6.07 -13.92
CA LEU A 148 10.03 -5.24 -14.89
C LEU A 148 10.44 -3.89 -14.31
N LEU A 149 9.69 -3.35 -13.38
CA LEU A 149 9.90 -2.04 -12.79
C LEU A 149 10.66 -2.14 -11.47
N THR A 150 11.34 -1.07 -11.11
CA THR A 150 12.06 -0.99 -9.83
C THR A 150 11.09 -1.14 -8.65
N PRO A 151 11.33 -2.09 -7.73
CA PRO A 151 10.46 -2.31 -6.58
C PRO A 151 10.32 -1.09 -5.67
N PRO A 152 9.12 -0.84 -5.10
CA PRO A 152 8.88 0.28 -4.19
C PRO A 152 9.83 0.33 -2.99
N GLY A 153 10.22 -0.81 -2.44
CA GLY A 153 11.16 -0.89 -1.33
C GLY A 153 12.54 -0.35 -1.67
N GLU A 154 13.01 -0.50 -2.92
CA GLU A 154 14.32 -0.03 -3.35
C GLU A 154 14.41 1.50 -3.46
N TRP A 155 13.30 2.19 -3.68
CA TRP A 155 13.26 3.64 -3.71
C TRP A 155 12.64 4.27 -2.45
N GLY A 156 12.53 3.47 -1.39
CA GLY A 156 12.31 3.96 -0.04
C GLY A 156 10.86 4.00 0.42
N ALA A 157 9.90 3.40 -0.31
CA ALA A 157 8.54 3.28 0.19
C ALA A 157 8.49 2.53 1.53
N ASP A 158 7.68 2.99 2.47
CA ASP A 158 7.51 2.36 3.78
C ASP A 158 6.59 1.14 3.72
N ILE A 159 5.58 1.18 2.84
CA ILE A 159 4.59 0.11 2.66
C ILE A 159 4.32 -0.05 1.16
N ALA A 160 4.25 -1.28 0.69
CA ALA A 160 3.70 -1.63 -0.60
C ALA A 160 2.42 -2.46 -0.40
N VAL A 161 1.34 -2.04 -1.04
CA VAL A 161 0.11 -2.82 -1.12
C VAL A 161 -0.14 -3.19 -2.56
N SER A 162 -0.69 -4.37 -2.80
CA SER A 162 -0.91 -4.84 -4.16
C SER A 162 -2.15 -5.71 -4.25
N TYR A 163 -2.69 -5.77 -5.44
CA TYR A 163 -3.67 -6.76 -5.83
C TYR A 163 -3.05 -7.66 -6.88
N THR A 164 -3.00 -8.92 -6.58
CA THR A 164 -2.59 -9.91 -7.56
C THR A 164 -3.82 -10.52 -8.18
N HIS A 165 -4.00 -10.39 -9.48
CA HIS A 165 -4.90 -11.25 -10.26
C HIS A 165 -4.43 -12.72 -10.22
N LEU A 166 -3.76 -13.11 -9.15
CA LEU A 166 -3.29 -14.48 -8.93
C LEU A 166 -4.39 -15.42 -8.43
N ARG A 167 -5.62 -14.95 -8.32
CA ARG A 167 -6.75 -15.87 -8.15
C ARG A 167 -7.09 -16.47 -9.49
N ALA A 168 -6.71 -17.71 -9.68
CA ALA A 168 -7.00 -18.51 -10.89
C ALA A 168 -8.50 -18.54 -11.28
N HIS A 169 -9.40 -18.08 -10.43
CA HIS A 169 -10.83 -17.95 -10.68
C HIS A 169 -11.24 -16.65 -11.35
N GLU A 170 -10.47 -15.58 -11.20
CA GLU A 170 -10.84 -14.29 -11.78
C GLU A 170 -10.37 -14.16 -13.23
N THR A 171 -9.32 -14.87 -13.61
CA THR A 171 -8.85 -14.94 -15.00
C THR A 171 -9.77 -15.70 -15.91
N SER A 172 -10.60 -16.60 -15.39
CA SER A 172 -11.57 -17.38 -16.19
C SER A 172 -12.94 -16.71 -16.32
N ALA A 173 -13.24 -15.68 -15.53
CA ALA A 173 -14.51 -14.96 -15.56
C ALA A 173 -14.50 -13.73 -16.49
N HIS A 174 -13.35 -13.34 -17.00
CA HIS A 174 -13.16 -12.17 -17.84
C HIS A 174 -12.62 -12.50 -19.25
N LEU A 175 -12.59 -13.77 -19.61
CA LEU A 175 -12.38 -14.26 -20.97
C LEU A 175 -13.70 -14.70 -21.59
#